data_3c83dc618ec80184b3ccd061a096bb69
#
_entry.id   3c83dc618ec80184b3ccd061a096bb69
#
_cell.length_a   1.000
_cell.length_b   1.000
_cell.length_c   1.000
_cell.angle_alpha   90.00
_cell.angle_beta   90.00
_cell.angle_gamma   90.00
#
_symmetry.space_group_name_H-M   'P 1'
#
loop_
_entity.id
_entity.type
_entity.pdbx_description
1 polymer ?
#
loop_
_entity_poly.entity_id
_entity_poly.type
_entity_poly.pdbx_seq_one_letter_code
_entity_poly.pdbx_strand_id
1 'polypeptide(L)'
;SKIEVPNHQPVIIAVLRASLPFYQGFLNFFDNAESGFIGAFREEKDDDITINLGYHASPDITGKELILADPMLATGKSLIKSINALLTHGQPKFIHIASVFAAPEGVEYITNNLTIPHKIWLGALDQRLNSQSYIVPGLGDAGDLAFGEKL
;
A
#
# COMPACT_ATOMS: atom_id res chain seq x y z
N SER A 1 4.07 34.43 -5.12
CA SER A 1 2.86 33.57 -5.01
C SER A 1 2.85 32.92 -3.65
N LYS A 2 1.77 33.05 -2.89
CA LYS A 2 1.57 32.28 -1.67
C LYS A 2 1.20 30.86 -2.10
N ILE A 3 2.03 29.88 -1.73
CA ILE A 3 1.68 28.47 -1.84
C ILE A 3 0.89 28.15 -0.57
N GLU A 4 -0.37 27.78 -0.69
CA GLU A 4 -1.13 27.23 0.42
C GLU A 4 -0.63 25.81 0.68
N VAL A 5 0.08 25.63 1.78
CA VAL A 5 0.45 24.30 2.27
C VAL A 5 -0.76 23.73 3.02
N PRO A 6 -1.15 22.46 2.80
CA PRO A 6 -2.24 21.84 3.55
C PRO A 6 -2.03 21.98 5.06
N ASN A 7 -3.01 22.51 5.76
CA ASN A 7 -2.95 22.69 7.22
C ASN A 7 -2.87 21.38 8.00
N HIS A 8 -3.14 20.25 7.35
CA HIS A 8 -3.11 18.92 7.96
C HIS A 8 -2.21 18.00 7.15
N GLN A 9 -1.27 17.38 7.84
CA GLN A 9 -0.43 16.33 7.26
C GLN A 9 -1.24 15.03 7.19
N PRO A 10 -1.07 14.20 6.12
CA PRO A 10 -1.68 12.88 6.07
C PRO A 10 -1.00 11.94 7.07
N VAL A 11 -1.66 10.81 7.37
CA VAL A 11 -0.97 9.67 8.00
C VAL A 11 -0.39 8.80 6.90
N ILE A 12 0.90 8.53 6.95
CA ILE A 12 1.59 7.70 5.96
C ILE A 12 1.67 6.27 6.46
N ILE A 13 1.10 5.34 5.73
CA ILE A 13 1.10 3.91 6.06
C ILE A 13 2.01 3.18 5.08
N ALA A 14 3.00 2.47 5.61
CA ALA A 14 3.95 1.68 4.84
C ALA A 14 3.62 0.18 4.89
N VAL A 15 3.42 -0.44 3.73
CA VAL A 15 3.24 -1.90 3.64
C VAL A 15 4.62 -2.57 3.54
N LEU A 16 5.08 -3.15 4.64
CA LEU A 16 6.42 -3.71 4.78
C LEU A 16 6.56 -4.99 3.92
N ARG A 17 7.77 -5.29 3.48
CA ARG A 17 9.09 -4.62 3.54
C ARG A 17 9.31 -3.63 2.39
N ALA A 18 8.76 -3.94 1.21
CA ALA A 18 9.03 -3.28 -0.06
C ALA A 18 8.78 -1.77 -0.06
N SER A 19 7.85 -1.31 0.77
CA SER A 19 7.47 0.11 0.82
C SER A 19 8.47 1.03 1.50
N LEU A 20 9.45 0.55 2.27
CA LEU A 20 10.31 1.41 3.08
C LEU A 20 11.05 2.51 2.28
N PRO A 21 11.68 2.23 1.13
CA PRO A 21 12.32 3.28 0.34
C PRO A 21 11.30 4.27 -0.23
N PHE A 22 10.13 3.77 -0.61
CA PHE A 22 9.04 4.59 -1.17
C PHE A 22 8.40 5.49 -0.08
N TYR A 23 8.18 4.93 1.10
CA TYR A 23 7.73 5.64 2.29
C TYR A 23 8.68 6.79 2.67
N GLN A 24 10.00 6.57 2.61
CA GLN A 24 10.98 7.61 2.89
C GLN A 24 10.83 8.80 1.94
N GLY A 25 10.47 8.56 0.68
CA GLY A 25 10.17 9.62 -0.28
C GLY A 25 9.00 10.50 0.15
N PHE A 26 7.94 9.91 0.71
CA PHE A 26 6.81 10.68 1.27
C PHE A 26 7.21 11.48 2.50
N LEU A 27 7.99 10.91 3.42
CA LEU A 27 8.48 11.62 4.60
C LEU A 27 9.35 12.83 4.27
N ASN A 28 10.11 12.78 3.20
CA ASN A 28 10.92 13.92 2.76
C ASN A 28 10.06 15.11 2.33
N PHE A 29 8.80 14.88 1.98
CA PHE A 29 7.84 15.92 1.61
C PHE A 29 6.88 16.27 2.75
N PHE A 30 6.34 15.26 3.44
CA PHE A 30 5.42 15.39 4.57
C PHE A 30 6.19 15.15 5.88
N ASP A 31 7.07 16.09 6.24
CA ASP A 31 8.07 15.96 7.30
C ASP A 31 7.51 15.87 8.73
N ASN A 32 6.25 16.29 8.93
CA ASN A 32 5.52 16.19 10.19
C ASN A 32 4.40 15.14 10.16
N ALA A 33 4.36 14.27 9.14
CA ALA A 33 3.33 13.25 9.03
C ALA A 33 3.48 12.18 10.10
N GLU A 34 2.36 11.81 10.73
CA GLU A 34 2.29 10.59 11.54
C GLU A 34 2.46 9.37 10.63
N SER A 35 2.97 8.28 11.18
CA SER A 35 3.29 7.09 10.38
C SER A 35 2.78 5.81 11.02
N GLY A 36 2.33 4.89 10.16
CA GLY A 36 1.98 3.52 10.54
C GLY A 36 2.65 2.51 9.63
N PHE A 37 2.73 1.27 10.11
CA PHE A 37 3.42 0.18 9.43
C PHE A 37 2.58 -1.08 9.48
N ILE A 38 2.51 -1.79 8.34
CA ILE A 38 1.81 -3.07 8.23
C ILE A 38 2.77 -4.09 7.62
N GLY A 39 3.01 -5.18 8.34
CA GLY A 39 3.71 -6.35 7.83
C GLY A 39 2.71 -7.34 7.26
N ALA A 40 2.58 -7.40 5.94
CA ALA A 40 1.81 -8.41 5.25
C ALA A 40 2.76 -9.43 4.60
N PHE A 41 2.50 -10.72 4.82
CA PHE A 41 3.23 -11.79 4.15
C PHE A 41 2.25 -12.82 3.57
N ARG A 42 2.67 -13.39 2.44
CA ARG A 42 1.93 -14.48 1.80
C ARG A 42 2.34 -15.79 2.45
N GLU A 43 1.37 -16.60 2.82
CA GLU A 43 1.57 -17.98 3.24
C GLU A 43 0.90 -18.86 2.18
N GLU A 44 1.69 -19.69 1.51
CA GLU A 44 1.20 -20.66 0.55
C GLU A 44 0.94 -21.97 1.29
N LYS A 45 -0.33 -22.36 1.41
CA LYS A 45 -0.75 -23.67 1.91
C LYS A 45 -1.72 -24.29 0.91
N ASP A 46 -1.35 -25.45 0.37
CA ASP A 46 -2.21 -26.36 -0.40
C ASP A 46 -3.14 -25.65 -1.40
N ASP A 47 -2.57 -25.00 -2.44
CA ASP A 47 -3.25 -24.26 -3.50
C ASP A 47 -4.04 -23.00 -3.06
N ASP A 48 -4.03 -22.65 -1.79
CA ASP A 48 -4.67 -21.42 -1.29
C ASP A 48 -3.62 -20.41 -0.80
N ILE A 49 -3.64 -19.20 -1.39
CA ILE A 49 -2.77 -18.11 -0.96
C ILE A 49 -3.44 -17.37 0.19
N THR A 50 -3.02 -17.65 1.40
CA THR A 50 -3.46 -16.92 2.59
C THR A 50 -2.52 -15.74 2.86
N ILE A 51 -3.08 -14.55 3.02
CA ILE A 51 -2.33 -13.36 3.42
C ILE A 51 -2.45 -13.21 4.92
N ASN A 52 -1.35 -13.36 5.63
CA ASN A 52 -1.27 -13.14 7.07
C ASN A 52 -0.72 -11.75 7.37
N LEU A 53 -1.38 -11.04 8.28
CA LEU A 53 -0.90 -9.78 8.83
C LEU A 53 -0.14 -10.12 10.12
N GLY A 54 1.19 -10.16 10.04
CA GLY A 54 2.03 -10.50 11.19
C GLY A 54 2.28 -9.32 12.14
N TYR A 55 2.15 -8.09 11.64
CA TYR A 55 2.41 -6.87 12.41
C TYR A 55 1.60 -5.71 11.84
N HIS A 56 0.96 -4.94 12.70
CA HIS A 56 0.43 -3.64 12.35
C HIS A 56 0.54 -2.68 13.54
N ALA A 57 0.97 -1.46 13.27
CA ALA A 57 0.99 -0.36 14.21
C ALA A 57 0.60 0.91 13.48
N SER A 58 -0.36 1.64 14.01
CA SER A 58 -0.86 2.88 13.43
C SER A 58 -1.30 3.83 14.52
N PRO A 59 -1.15 5.15 14.33
CA PRO A 59 -1.86 6.13 15.17
C PRO A 59 -3.37 6.02 14.95
N ASP A 60 -4.16 6.77 15.72
CA ASP A 60 -5.58 6.97 15.42
C ASP A 60 -5.74 7.63 14.05
N ILE A 61 -6.52 7.00 13.18
CA ILE A 61 -6.78 7.45 11.80
C ILE A 61 -8.17 8.06 11.62
N THR A 62 -8.94 8.20 12.68
CA THR A 62 -10.31 8.71 12.63
C THR A 62 -10.38 10.10 11.98
N GLY A 63 -11.12 10.20 10.87
CA GLY A 63 -11.33 11.46 10.14
C GLY A 63 -10.09 12.00 9.41
N LYS A 64 -8.96 11.27 9.42
CA LYS A 64 -7.71 11.67 8.75
C LYS A 64 -7.68 11.20 7.30
N GLU A 65 -6.81 11.83 6.51
CA GLU A 65 -6.43 11.37 5.19
C GLU A 65 -5.20 10.46 5.31
N LEU A 66 -5.23 9.32 4.63
CA LEU A 66 -4.13 8.37 4.61
C LEU A 66 -3.39 8.40 3.28
N ILE A 67 -2.08 8.23 3.31
CA ILE A 67 -1.28 7.78 2.15
C ILE A 67 -0.84 6.35 2.44
N LEU A 68 -1.39 5.40 1.71
CA LEU A 68 -0.99 4.00 1.80
C LEU A 68 0.05 3.72 0.73
N ALA A 69 1.29 3.54 1.15
CA ALA A 69 2.43 3.33 0.27
C ALA A 69 2.71 1.83 0.12
N ASP A 70 2.53 1.32 -1.11
CA ASP A 70 2.91 -0.02 -1.52
C ASP A 70 3.48 0.08 -2.95
N PRO A 71 4.77 -0.19 -3.19
CA PRO A 71 5.37 0.01 -4.50
C PRO A 71 4.76 -0.85 -5.61
N MET A 72 4.08 -1.95 -5.27
CA MET A 72 3.58 -2.92 -6.24
C MET A 72 2.12 -3.33 -5.97
N LEU A 73 1.19 -2.76 -6.73
CA LEU A 73 -0.21 -3.15 -6.71
C LEU A 73 -0.46 -4.29 -7.72
N ALA A 74 -0.21 -5.53 -7.29
CA ALA A 74 -0.42 -6.72 -8.12
C ALA A 74 -1.89 -7.17 -8.10
N THR A 75 -2.31 -8.01 -7.15
CA THR A 75 -3.70 -8.49 -7.05
C THR A 75 -4.64 -7.58 -6.27
N GLY A 76 -4.10 -6.64 -5.50
CA GLY A 76 -4.87 -5.78 -4.60
C GLY A 76 -5.37 -6.45 -3.31
N LYS A 77 -5.31 -7.78 -3.21
CA LYS A 77 -5.84 -8.53 -2.06
C LYS A 77 -5.11 -8.20 -0.75
N SER A 78 -3.78 -8.13 -0.79
CA SER A 78 -2.97 -7.75 0.39
C SER A 78 -3.30 -6.35 0.87
N LEU A 79 -3.51 -5.43 -0.08
CA LEU A 79 -3.82 -4.05 0.22
C LEU A 79 -5.18 -3.90 0.92
N ILE A 80 -6.23 -4.57 0.41
CA ILE A 80 -7.56 -4.57 1.06
C ILE A 80 -7.47 -5.17 2.47
N LYS A 81 -6.73 -6.27 2.67
CA LYS A 81 -6.53 -6.83 4.02
C LYS A 81 -5.80 -5.86 4.95
N SER A 82 -4.78 -5.17 4.44
CA SER A 82 -4.05 -4.14 5.18
C SER A 82 -4.97 -2.99 5.59
N ILE A 83 -5.80 -2.50 4.67
CA ILE A 83 -6.78 -1.45 4.97
C ILE A 83 -7.76 -1.92 6.04
N ASN A 84 -8.32 -3.11 5.92
CA ASN A 84 -9.26 -3.65 6.91
C ASN A 84 -8.65 -3.77 8.32
N ALA A 85 -7.36 -4.11 8.42
CA ALA A 85 -6.65 -4.12 9.71
C ALA A 85 -6.48 -2.71 10.28
N LEU A 86 -6.21 -1.71 9.43
CA LEU A 86 -6.10 -0.32 9.86
C LEU A 86 -7.41 0.22 10.43
N LEU A 87 -8.57 -0.24 9.94
CA LEU A 87 -9.87 0.22 10.43
C LEU A 87 -10.12 -0.09 11.90
N THR A 88 -9.33 -0.95 12.53
CA THR A 88 -9.33 -1.15 13.97
C THR A 88 -8.79 0.08 14.74
N HIS A 89 -8.05 0.96 14.06
CA HIS A 89 -7.49 2.20 14.59
C HIS A 89 -8.33 3.45 14.26
N GLY A 90 -9.53 3.26 13.70
CA GLY A 90 -10.46 4.32 13.36
C GLY A 90 -10.92 4.32 11.90
N GLN A 91 -11.87 5.20 11.57
CA GLN A 91 -12.40 5.35 10.23
C GLN A 91 -11.73 6.55 9.53
N PRO A 92 -10.90 6.35 8.51
CA PRO A 92 -10.30 7.46 7.78
C PRO A 92 -11.34 8.18 6.91
N LYS A 93 -11.07 9.45 6.66
CA LYS A 93 -11.90 10.28 5.77
C LYS A 93 -11.65 9.94 4.29
N PHE A 94 -10.41 9.67 3.94
CA PHE A 94 -9.98 9.42 2.56
C PHE A 94 -8.68 8.61 2.53
N ILE A 95 -8.49 7.76 1.52
CA ILE A 95 -7.28 6.97 1.33
C ILE A 95 -6.66 7.27 -0.04
N HIS A 96 -5.43 7.77 -0.05
CA HIS A 96 -4.57 7.83 -1.22
C HIS A 96 -3.74 6.55 -1.27
N ILE A 97 -4.00 5.69 -2.25
CA ILE A 97 -3.20 4.50 -2.51
C ILE A 97 -2.11 4.89 -3.50
N ALA A 98 -0.85 4.78 -3.10
CA ALA A 98 0.29 5.14 -3.93
C ALA A 98 1.11 3.91 -4.29
N SER A 99 1.30 3.66 -5.59
CA SER A 99 2.12 2.56 -6.09
C SER A 99 3.01 3.01 -7.24
N VAL A 100 4.19 2.39 -7.33
CA VAL A 100 5.10 2.65 -8.45
C VAL A 100 4.62 1.90 -9.69
N PHE A 101 4.27 0.62 -9.53
CA PHE A 101 3.73 -0.22 -10.59
C PHE A 101 2.40 -0.84 -10.15
N ALA A 102 1.50 -1.00 -11.10
CA ALA A 102 0.24 -1.71 -10.89
C ALA A 102 -0.11 -2.61 -12.06
N ALA A 103 -0.86 -3.67 -11.79
CA ALA A 103 -1.57 -4.43 -12.80
C ALA A 103 -3.04 -3.99 -12.86
N PRO A 104 -3.69 -4.03 -14.03
CA PRO A 104 -5.12 -3.71 -14.17
C PRO A 104 -6.01 -4.48 -13.20
N GLU A 105 -5.71 -5.76 -13.00
CA GLU A 105 -6.45 -6.66 -12.09
C GLU A 105 -6.44 -6.16 -10.65
N GLY A 106 -5.31 -5.60 -10.19
CA GLY A 106 -5.18 -5.03 -8.85
C GLY A 106 -5.98 -3.74 -8.69
N VAL A 107 -5.92 -2.88 -9.69
CA VAL A 107 -6.69 -1.62 -9.73
C VAL A 107 -8.19 -1.91 -9.71
N GLU A 108 -8.65 -2.84 -10.55
CA GLU A 108 -10.04 -3.27 -10.60
C GLU A 108 -10.50 -3.89 -9.27
N TYR A 109 -9.67 -4.75 -8.69
CA TYR A 109 -9.98 -5.37 -7.40
C TYR A 109 -10.16 -4.33 -6.28
N ILE A 110 -9.26 -3.35 -6.18
CA ILE A 110 -9.38 -2.26 -5.20
C ILE A 110 -10.66 -1.47 -5.45
N THR A 111 -10.92 -1.06 -6.69
CA THR A 111 -12.10 -0.25 -7.06
C THR A 111 -13.42 -0.94 -6.70
N ASN A 112 -13.46 -2.27 -6.84
CA ASN A 112 -14.68 -3.06 -6.58
C ASN A 112 -14.86 -3.42 -5.10
N ASN A 113 -13.79 -3.42 -4.29
CA ASN A 113 -13.84 -3.93 -2.92
C ASN A 113 -13.58 -2.87 -1.83
N LEU A 114 -13.08 -1.68 -2.17
CA LEU A 114 -12.86 -0.61 -1.22
C LEU A 114 -14.02 0.38 -1.24
N THR A 115 -14.80 0.44 -0.16
CA THR A 115 -15.95 1.33 -0.04
C THR A 115 -15.62 2.72 0.50
N ILE A 116 -14.44 2.88 1.13
CA ILE A 116 -13.96 4.16 1.65
C ILE A 116 -13.59 5.06 0.47
N PRO A 117 -13.89 6.37 0.51
CA PRO A 117 -13.46 7.30 -0.52
C PRO A 117 -11.94 7.21 -0.72
N HIS A 118 -11.51 6.97 -1.95
CA HIS A 118 -10.11 6.75 -2.24
C HIS A 118 -9.69 7.23 -3.63
N LYS A 119 -8.38 7.34 -3.82
CA LYS A 119 -7.76 7.57 -5.13
C LYS A 119 -6.49 6.74 -5.25
N ILE A 120 -6.30 6.14 -6.42
CA ILE A 120 -5.10 5.37 -6.74
C ILE A 120 -4.17 6.26 -7.57
N TRP A 121 -2.91 6.34 -7.14
CA TRP A 121 -1.83 7.07 -7.78
C TRP A 121 -0.78 6.07 -8.22
N LEU A 122 -0.48 6.06 -9.53
CA LEU A 122 0.42 5.09 -10.14
C LEU A 122 1.55 5.80 -10.87
N GLY A 123 2.76 5.28 -10.75
CA GLY A 123 3.86 5.63 -11.62
C GLY A 123 3.68 5.01 -13.00
N ALA A 124 3.31 3.72 -13.06
CA ALA A 124 2.98 3.01 -14.28
C ALA A 124 1.87 1.98 -14.06
N LEU A 125 1.00 1.83 -15.08
CA LEU A 125 0.07 0.71 -15.18
C LEU A 125 0.64 -0.27 -16.21
N ASP A 126 1.04 -1.44 -15.75
CA ASP A 126 1.59 -2.52 -16.55
C ASP A 126 0.49 -3.35 -17.24
N GLN A 127 0.89 -4.37 -18.01
CA GLN A 127 -0.04 -5.03 -18.93
C GLN A 127 -1.00 -5.99 -18.24
N ARG A 128 -0.50 -6.81 -17.30
CA ARG A 128 -1.26 -7.89 -16.65
C ARG A 128 -0.47 -8.52 -15.50
N LEU A 129 -1.11 -9.48 -14.83
CA LEU A 129 -0.43 -10.47 -13.98
C LEU A 129 -0.09 -11.74 -14.77
N ASN A 130 1.02 -12.40 -14.42
CA ASN A 130 1.32 -13.75 -14.87
C ASN A 130 0.61 -14.81 -13.99
N SER A 131 0.82 -16.10 -14.30
CA SER A 131 0.23 -17.23 -13.55
C SER A 131 0.65 -17.30 -12.08
N GLN A 132 1.77 -16.66 -11.70
CA GLN A 132 2.29 -16.58 -10.34
C GLN A 132 1.91 -15.27 -9.65
N SER A 133 0.99 -14.48 -10.24
CA SER A 133 0.55 -13.17 -9.75
C SER A 133 1.65 -12.10 -9.68
N TYR A 134 2.68 -12.19 -10.52
CA TYR A 134 3.64 -11.13 -10.74
C TYR A 134 3.17 -10.17 -11.84
N ILE A 135 3.47 -8.89 -11.67
CA ILE A 135 3.20 -7.85 -12.65
C ILE A 135 4.11 -8.05 -13.87
N VAL A 136 3.55 -7.93 -15.08
CA VAL A 136 4.28 -8.09 -16.34
C VAL A 136 4.10 -6.82 -17.20
N PRO A 137 5.20 -6.19 -17.63
CA PRO A 137 6.61 -6.55 -17.47
C PRO A 137 7.14 -6.48 -16.03
N GLY A 138 6.70 -5.52 -15.21
CA GLY A 138 7.08 -5.42 -13.80
C GLY A 138 8.58 -5.46 -13.53
N LEU A 139 8.95 -5.80 -12.29
CA LEU A 139 10.34 -5.92 -11.84
C LEU A 139 10.59 -7.13 -10.92
N GLY A 140 9.62 -8.05 -10.78
CA GLY A 140 9.70 -9.16 -9.84
C GLY A 140 9.24 -8.80 -8.44
N ASP A 141 9.92 -9.29 -7.37
CA ASP A 141 9.60 -8.94 -5.98
C ASP A 141 10.41 -7.73 -5.53
N ALA A 142 9.71 -6.60 -5.31
CA ALA A 142 10.34 -5.35 -4.90
C ALA A 142 10.99 -5.43 -3.51
N GLY A 143 10.45 -6.27 -2.61
CA GLY A 143 11.02 -6.47 -1.28
C GLY A 143 12.36 -7.20 -1.34
N ASP A 144 12.43 -8.25 -2.14
CA ASP A 144 13.65 -9.04 -2.32
C ASP A 144 14.72 -8.24 -3.08
N LEU A 145 14.33 -7.44 -4.07
CA LEU A 145 15.25 -6.55 -4.77
C LEU A 145 15.83 -5.47 -3.84
N ALA A 146 15.02 -4.94 -2.91
CA ALA A 146 15.47 -3.88 -2.01
C ALA A 146 16.28 -4.39 -0.81
N PHE A 147 15.98 -5.60 -0.30
CA PHE A 147 16.47 -6.07 1.00
C PHE A 147 17.06 -7.49 0.98
N GLY A 148 17.15 -8.12 -0.18
CA GLY A 148 17.55 -9.53 -0.31
C GLY A 148 16.42 -10.51 -0.10
N GLU A 149 16.63 -11.74 -0.56
CA GLU A 149 15.65 -12.82 -0.47
C GLU A 149 15.28 -13.17 0.98
N LYS A 150 14.03 -13.51 1.18
CA LYS A 150 13.53 -14.05 2.46
C LYS A 150 14.02 -15.49 2.62
N LEU A 151 14.43 -15.83 3.85
CA LEU A 151 14.75 -17.20 4.24
C LEU A 151 13.47 -17.94 4.63
#